data_2bc589cbee404d85a1392ec086b97393
#
_entry.id   2bc589cbee404d85a1392ec086b97393
#
_cell.length_a   1.000
_cell.length_b   1.000
_cell.length_c   1.000
_cell.angle_alpha   90.00
_cell.angle_beta   90.00
_cell.angle_gamma   90.00
#
_symmetry.space_group_name_H-M   'P 1'
#
loop_
_entity.id
_entity.type
_entity.pdbx_description
1 polymer ?
#
loop_
_entity_poly.entity_id
_entity_poly.type
_entity_poly.pdbx_seq_one_letter_code
_entity_poly.pdbx_strand_id
1 'polypeptide(L)'
;MWRWDQGRLLYFQFDVLRDIAKTLVKFDNADISKCENLFRQTLVTETGMPFLPDYYTVKRNYSRVFQCSFLAKFMGNQLVVTDICRDLANADGEIKSADDYLFNYVSKFRFPFPAFDKYNATEQRVYPFCAILKFLIARRELGVEAKLSLDDIFKYIIGNNCTGFEDLGHYKSLIPVTYNYTDTERRQLREMVIFISQLSVLKVYDGFLYLDEISDGAKDEMLNNFLRPENRFAKADRMEEFLEMTSLSDKIVVPTFEVFTSEPSDIEFIEGNRKRVEHFRVERSGLLKKYYKKVNPNPVCCACGADMSKRYPWTDYMLDIHHLLPLSSAVAISSSGTSLADIVGLCPSCHRAVHMYYRKWLRANEQADF
;
A
#
# COMPACT_ATOMS: atom_id res chain seq x y z
N MET A 1 16.84 6.15 -14.52
CA MET A 1 15.64 5.39 -14.90
C MET A 1 15.06 4.70 -13.66
N TRP A 2 13.74 4.82 -13.44
CA TRP A 2 13.08 4.19 -12.30
C TRP A 2 12.93 2.68 -12.55
N ARG A 3 13.54 1.87 -11.71
CA ARG A 3 13.54 0.42 -11.85
C ARG A 3 13.02 -0.24 -10.56
N TRP A 4 11.76 -0.62 -10.55
CA TRP A 4 11.14 -1.29 -9.42
C TRP A 4 10.87 -2.78 -9.73
N ASP A 5 11.90 -3.57 -9.65
CA ASP A 5 11.85 -5.02 -9.92
C ASP A 5 11.62 -5.78 -8.60
N GLN A 6 10.43 -5.65 -8.04
CA GLN A 6 10.05 -6.28 -6.77
C GLN A 6 9.62 -7.75 -6.94
N GLY A 7 9.33 -8.18 -8.16
CA GLY A 7 9.08 -9.56 -8.53
C GLY A 7 7.64 -10.06 -8.33
N ARG A 8 6.88 -9.59 -7.32
CA ARG A 8 5.55 -10.14 -6.99
C ARG A 8 4.67 -9.13 -6.28
N LEU A 9 3.98 -8.29 -7.04
CA LEU A 9 3.13 -7.19 -6.52
C LEU A 9 2.06 -7.66 -5.51
N LEU A 10 1.52 -8.86 -5.67
CA LEU A 10 0.48 -9.41 -4.78
C LEU A 10 0.90 -9.44 -3.29
N TYR A 11 2.21 -9.53 -3.01
CA TYR A 11 2.74 -9.55 -1.65
C TYR A 11 2.84 -8.15 -1.03
N PHE A 12 2.62 -7.09 -1.81
CA PHE A 12 2.73 -5.69 -1.36
C PHE A 12 1.42 -5.08 -0.86
N GLN A 13 0.38 -5.89 -0.65
CA GLN A 13 -0.81 -5.42 0.06
C GLN A 13 -0.46 -5.24 1.54
N PHE A 14 -0.89 -4.14 2.14
CA PHE A 14 -0.51 -3.76 3.51
C PHE A 14 -0.76 -4.88 4.55
N ASP A 15 -1.95 -5.50 4.50
CA ASP A 15 -2.26 -6.60 5.44
C ASP A 15 -1.38 -7.82 5.22
N VAL A 16 -1.01 -8.12 3.96
CA VAL A 16 -0.07 -9.20 3.64
C VAL A 16 1.34 -8.87 4.14
N LEU A 17 1.79 -7.63 3.96
CA LEU A 17 3.10 -7.19 4.47
C LEU A 17 3.18 -7.28 5.99
N ARG A 18 2.10 -6.94 6.69
CA ARG A 18 2.02 -7.08 8.15
C ARG A 18 2.11 -8.53 8.60
N ASP A 19 1.45 -9.45 7.92
CA ASP A 19 1.53 -10.88 8.24
C ASP A 19 2.91 -11.46 7.86
N ILE A 20 3.53 -11.00 6.76
CA ILE A 20 4.93 -11.31 6.45
C ILE A 20 5.84 -10.81 7.57
N ALA A 21 5.69 -9.57 8.04
CA ALA A 21 6.51 -8.98 9.09
C ALA A 21 6.44 -9.79 10.39
N LYS A 22 5.25 -10.21 10.82
CA LYS A 22 5.06 -11.09 11.99
C LYS A 22 5.83 -12.40 11.87
N THR A 23 5.89 -12.96 10.65
CA THR A 23 6.67 -14.18 10.40
C THR A 23 8.17 -13.88 10.40
N LEU A 24 8.61 -12.83 9.72
CA LEU A 24 10.03 -12.51 9.60
C LEU A 24 10.68 -12.25 10.96
N VAL A 25 10.00 -11.58 11.88
CA VAL A 25 10.50 -11.32 13.24
C VAL A 25 10.82 -12.60 13.99
N LYS A 26 10.06 -13.69 13.79
CA LYS A 26 10.33 -15.00 14.42
C LYS A 26 11.62 -15.65 13.94
N PHE A 27 12.10 -15.24 12.78
CA PHE A 27 13.34 -15.75 12.15
C PHE A 27 14.44 -14.69 12.10
N ASP A 28 14.33 -13.62 12.88
CA ASP A 28 15.37 -12.59 12.92
C ASP A 28 16.70 -13.18 13.35
N ASN A 29 17.76 -12.82 12.64
CA ASN A 29 19.11 -13.34 12.79
C ASN A 29 19.27 -14.87 12.57
N ALA A 30 18.26 -15.55 12.06
CA ALA A 30 18.36 -16.99 11.74
C ALA A 30 19.13 -17.22 10.44
N ASP A 31 19.91 -18.29 10.40
CA ASP A 31 20.47 -18.83 9.16
C ASP A 31 19.38 -19.63 8.42
N ILE A 32 18.76 -18.98 7.44
CA ILE A 32 17.62 -19.54 6.72
C ILE A 32 17.98 -20.80 5.95
N SER A 33 19.25 -21.01 5.56
CA SER A 33 19.65 -22.25 4.89
C SER A 33 19.49 -23.49 5.77
N LYS A 34 19.49 -23.32 7.09
CA LYS A 34 19.30 -24.40 8.07
C LYS A 34 17.84 -24.68 8.41
N CYS A 35 16.93 -23.77 8.11
CA CYS A 35 15.51 -23.86 8.47
C CYS A 35 14.57 -23.48 7.31
N GLU A 36 15.01 -23.60 6.06
CA GLU A 36 14.31 -23.16 4.86
C GLU A 36 12.85 -23.68 4.79
N ASN A 37 12.65 -24.98 5.05
CA ASN A 37 11.32 -25.59 5.00
C ASN A 37 10.39 -25.04 6.08
N LEU A 38 10.88 -24.91 7.32
CA LEU A 38 10.11 -24.35 8.41
C LEU A 38 9.76 -22.89 8.11
N PHE A 39 10.73 -22.09 7.66
CA PHE A 39 10.52 -20.70 7.28
C PHE A 39 9.45 -20.56 6.20
N ARG A 40 9.54 -21.34 5.13
CA ARG A 40 8.56 -21.35 4.05
C ARG A 40 7.16 -21.76 4.53
N GLN A 41 7.06 -22.83 5.29
CA GLN A 41 5.78 -23.31 5.83
C GLN A 41 5.14 -22.27 6.74
N THR A 42 5.92 -21.64 7.61
CA THR A 42 5.42 -20.57 8.48
C THR A 42 4.90 -19.38 7.68
N LEU A 43 5.65 -18.92 6.65
CA LEU A 43 5.20 -17.87 5.75
C LEU A 43 3.88 -18.23 5.07
N VAL A 44 3.77 -19.44 4.50
CA VAL A 44 2.54 -19.91 3.84
C VAL A 44 1.36 -19.94 4.81
N THR A 45 1.58 -20.50 6.00
CA THR A 45 0.51 -20.66 7.01
C THR A 45 0.00 -19.32 7.51
N GLU A 46 0.90 -18.41 7.85
CA GLU A 46 0.53 -17.14 8.50
C GLU A 46 0.01 -16.10 7.50
N THR A 47 0.55 -16.07 6.29
CA THR A 47 0.11 -15.11 5.28
C THR A 47 -1.01 -15.65 4.38
N GLY A 48 -1.20 -16.96 4.34
CA GLY A 48 -2.05 -17.62 3.35
C GLY A 48 -1.57 -17.44 1.90
N MET A 49 -0.35 -16.93 1.69
CA MET A 49 0.21 -16.67 0.36
C MET A 49 1.13 -17.81 -0.09
N PRO A 50 1.18 -18.12 -1.39
CA PRO A 50 2.03 -19.20 -1.92
C PRO A 50 3.49 -18.73 -1.98
N PHE A 51 4.35 -19.20 -1.08
CA PHE A 51 5.80 -19.01 -1.20
C PHE A 51 6.43 -20.16 -2.02
N LEU A 52 5.94 -20.33 -3.23
CA LEU A 52 6.34 -21.34 -4.21
C LEU A 52 7.11 -20.68 -5.37
N PRO A 53 7.81 -21.46 -6.22
CA PRO A 53 7.94 -22.91 -6.25
C PRO A 53 8.97 -23.46 -5.25
N ASP A 54 8.78 -24.72 -4.84
CA ASP A 54 9.60 -25.37 -3.81
C ASP A 54 11.04 -25.68 -4.26
N TYR A 55 11.28 -25.76 -5.57
CA TYR A 55 12.61 -26.02 -6.12
C TYR A 55 13.56 -24.81 -6.07
N TYR A 56 13.09 -23.65 -5.59
CA TYR A 56 13.92 -22.49 -5.29
C TYR A 56 13.79 -22.08 -3.82
N THR A 57 14.87 -21.54 -3.27
CA THR A 57 14.86 -21.05 -1.90
C THR A 57 13.99 -19.79 -1.76
N VAL A 58 13.41 -19.57 -0.58
CA VAL A 58 12.68 -18.34 -0.26
C VAL A 58 13.57 -17.13 -0.46
N LYS A 59 14.84 -17.21 -0.03
CA LYS A 59 15.84 -16.16 -0.25
C LYS A 59 15.96 -15.77 -1.72
N ARG A 60 16.05 -16.74 -2.64
CA ARG A 60 16.21 -16.48 -4.09
C ARG A 60 14.97 -15.81 -4.68
N ASN A 61 13.79 -16.29 -4.30
CA ASN A 61 12.53 -15.87 -4.92
C ASN A 61 11.91 -14.62 -4.30
N TYR A 62 12.10 -14.44 -2.99
CA TYR A 62 11.33 -13.44 -2.22
C TYR A 62 12.19 -12.41 -1.51
N SER A 63 13.53 -12.49 -1.57
CA SER A 63 14.39 -11.48 -0.96
C SER A 63 14.10 -10.06 -1.45
N ARG A 64 13.73 -9.91 -2.74
CA ARG A 64 13.34 -8.61 -3.29
C ARG A 64 12.03 -8.10 -2.71
N VAL A 65 11.04 -8.97 -2.46
CA VAL A 65 9.81 -8.60 -1.76
C VAL A 65 10.15 -8.03 -0.39
N PHE A 66 10.94 -8.75 0.41
CA PHE A 66 11.30 -8.32 1.76
C PHE A 66 12.11 -7.02 1.79
N GLN A 67 13.03 -6.86 0.84
CA GLN A 67 13.85 -5.65 0.76
C GLN A 67 13.05 -4.47 0.20
N CYS A 68 12.31 -4.65 -0.90
CA CYS A 68 11.53 -3.55 -1.49
C CYS A 68 10.37 -3.09 -0.60
N SER A 69 9.89 -3.94 0.31
CA SER A 69 8.91 -3.56 1.33
C SER A 69 9.54 -3.07 2.64
N PHE A 70 10.85 -2.89 2.69
CA PHE A 70 11.57 -2.45 3.89
C PHE A 70 11.46 -3.39 5.10
N LEU A 71 11.13 -4.68 4.90
CA LEU A 71 10.92 -5.59 6.01
C LEU A 71 12.19 -6.30 6.45
N ALA A 72 12.98 -6.83 5.52
CA ALA A 72 14.19 -7.56 5.88
C ALA A 72 15.21 -7.60 4.75
N LYS A 73 16.44 -7.91 5.09
CA LYS A 73 17.56 -8.14 4.18
C LYS A 73 18.27 -9.44 4.55
N PHE A 74 18.92 -10.05 3.56
CA PHE A 74 19.82 -11.17 3.80
C PHE A 74 21.28 -10.73 3.86
N MET A 75 21.98 -11.11 4.93
CA MET A 75 23.43 -11.03 5.06
C MET A 75 24.01 -12.45 4.91
N GLY A 76 24.52 -12.78 3.73
CA GLY A 76 24.77 -14.19 3.42
C GLY A 76 23.44 -14.98 3.46
N ASN A 77 23.34 -15.96 4.34
CA ASN A 77 22.10 -16.72 4.57
C ASN A 77 21.33 -16.25 5.82
N GLN A 78 21.89 -15.32 6.58
CA GLN A 78 21.26 -14.77 7.76
C GLN A 78 20.17 -13.77 7.36
N LEU A 79 18.97 -13.95 7.88
CA LEU A 79 17.87 -12.99 7.74
C LEU A 79 18.05 -11.90 8.81
N VAL A 80 18.02 -10.64 8.39
CA VAL A 80 18.08 -9.49 9.31
C VAL A 80 16.84 -8.64 9.06
N VAL A 81 15.98 -8.54 10.05
CA VAL A 81 14.78 -7.71 9.98
C VAL A 81 15.09 -6.25 10.31
N THR A 82 14.29 -5.35 9.75
CA THR A 82 14.42 -3.90 9.95
C THR A 82 13.59 -3.43 11.14
N ASP A 83 13.79 -2.18 11.56
CA ASP A 83 12.96 -1.55 12.59
C ASP A 83 11.51 -1.38 12.11
N ILE A 84 11.30 -1.05 10.84
CA ILE A 84 9.96 -0.99 10.22
C ILE A 84 9.27 -2.35 10.31
N CYS A 85 9.99 -3.44 10.06
CA CYS A 85 9.44 -4.80 10.19
C CYS A 85 9.02 -5.10 11.63
N ARG A 86 9.83 -4.74 12.61
CA ARG A 86 9.54 -4.97 14.03
C ARG A 86 8.33 -4.18 14.48
N ASP A 87 8.23 -2.92 14.06
CA ASP A 87 7.09 -2.07 14.39
C ASP A 87 5.80 -2.60 13.75
N LEU A 88 5.84 -2.91 12.47
CA LEU A 88 4.70 -3.45 11.73
C LEU A 88 4.21 -4.81 12.26
N ALA A 89 5.11 -5.62 12.80
CA ALA A 89 4.78 -6.90 13.43
C ALA A 89 4.18 -6.74 14.83
N ASN A 90 4.49 -5.63 15.51
CA ASN A 90 4.05 -5.36 16.88
C ASN A 90 2.62 -4.80 16.88
N ALA A 91 1.73 -5.41 17.67
CA ALA A 91 0.36 -4.92 17.83
C ALA A 91 0.28 -3.50 18.43
N ASP A 92 1.25 -3.16 19.28
CA ASP A 92 1.39 -1.85 19.93
C ASP A 92 2.32 -0.91 19.15
N GLY A 93 2.79 -1.32 17.98
CA GLY A 93 3.60 -0.50 17.08
C GLY A 93 2.87 0.76 16.61
N GLU A 94 3.59 1.71 16.07
CA GLU A 94 3.02 2.97 15.59
C GLU A 94 2.41 2.82 14.18
N ILE A 95 2.89 1.88 13.36
CA ILE A 95 2.35 1.58 12.04
C ILE A 95 1.09 0.73 12.16
N LYS A 96 -0.08 1.35 12.17
CA LYS A 96 -1.39 0.68 12.34
C LYS A 96 -2.19 0.60 11.04
N SER A 97 -1.92 1.47 10.09
CA SER A 97 -2.65 1.60 8.82
C SER A 97 -1.72 1.58 7.61
N ALA A 98 -2.31 1.41 6.43
CA ALA A 98 -1.58 1.55 5.18
C ALA A 98 -1.00 2.95 5.02
N ASP A 99 -1.70 3.99 5.48
CA ASP A 99 -1.21 5.36 5.43
C ASP A 99 0.04 5.54 6.30
N ASP A 100 0.05 5.04 7.54
CA ASP A 100 1.20 5.13 8.41
C ASP A 100 2.45 4.49 7.79
N TYR A 101 2.27 3.32 7.19
CA TYR A 101 3.34 2.62 6.51
C TYR A 101 3.79 3.33 5.23
N LEU A 102 2.85 3.68 4.35
CA LEU A 102 3.17 4.19 3.02
C LEU A 102 3.69 5.62 3.01
N PHE A 103 3.23 6.51 3.90
CA PHE A 103 3.82 7.84 3.99
C PHE A 103 5.27 7.79 4.48
N ASN A 104 5.58 6.93 5.44
CA ASN A 104 6.96 6.67 5.83
C ASN A 104 7.77 6.02 4.70
N TYR A 105 7.15 5.13 3.92
CA TYR A 105 7.78 4.52 2.75
C TYR A 105 8.07 5.55 1.65
N VAL A 106 7.11 6.42 1.32
CA VAL A 106 7.26 7.49 0.30
C VAL A 106 8.44 8.40 0.60
N SER A 107 8.59 8.80 1.85
CA SER A 107 9.65 9.71 2.29
C SER A 107 11.05 9.08 2.21
N LYS A 108 11.13 7.75 2.22
CA LYS A 108 12.39 7.00 2.33
C LYS A 108 12.77 6.23 1.07
N PHE A 109 11.79 5.75 0.30
CA PHE A 109 12.07 4.97 -0.91
C PHE A 109 12.69 5.82 -2.01
N ARG A 110 13.85 5.37 -2.50
CA ARG A 110 14.65 6.10 -3.48
C ARG A 110 15.48 5.19 -4.37
N PHE A 111 15.89 5.74 -5.50
CA PHE A 111 16.90 5.15 -6.36
C PHE A 111 18.24 5.92 -6.21
N PRO A 112 19.40 5.26 -6.44
CA PRO A 112 19.55 3.84 -6.72
C PRO A 112 19.13 2.98 -5.51
N PHE A 113 18.40 1.90 -5.76
CA PHE A 113 17.91 1.03 -4.68
C PHE A 113 18.92 -0.08 -4.38
N PRO A 114 19.32 -0.28 -3.10
CA PRO A 114 20.42 -1.18 -2.74
C PRO A 114 20.22 -2.66 -3.10
N ALA A 115 18.96 -3.10 -3.23
CA ALA A 115 18.66 -4.50 -3.58
C ALA A 115 18.77 -4.81 -5.07
N PHE A 116 18.85 -3.78 -5.92
CA PHE A 116 18.86 -4.00 -7.38
C PHE A 116 20.30 -4.08 -7.90
N ASP A 117 20.44 -4.79 -9.02
CA ASP A 117 21.68 -4.83 -9.76
C ASP A 117 22.05 -3.42 -10.26
N LYS A 118 23.35 -3.17 -10.42
CA LYS A 118 23.88 -1.88 -10.87
C LYS A 118 23.64 -0.72 -9.88
N TYR A 119 23.59 -1.00 -8.59
CA TYR A 119 23.64 0.06 -7.59
C TYR A 119 24.92 0.90 -7.79
N ASN A 120 24.74 2.20 -7.95
CA ASN A 120 25.83 3.15 -8.14
C ASN A 120 25.70 4.29 -7.12
N ALA A 121 26.62 4.35 -6.19
CA ALA A 121 26.66 5.36 -5.13
C ALA A 121 26.97 6.78 -5.63
N THR A 122 27.49 6.93 -6.85
CA THR A 122 27.75 8.26 -7.42
C THR A 122 26.52 8.89 -8.06
N GLU A 123 25.42 8.13 -8.21
CA GLU A 123 24.19 8.64 -8.72
C GLU A 123 23.44 9.50 -7.70
N GLN A 124 22.82 10.55 -8.20
CA GLN A 124 21.90 11.36 -7.39
C GLN A 124 20.71 10.51 -6.98
N ARG A 125 20.29 10.65 -5.72
CA ARG A 125 19.05 10.01 -5.24
C ARG A 125 17.83 10.56 -5.97
N VAL A 126 16.93 9.68 -6.32
CA VAL A 126 15.64 9.98 -6.92
C VAL A 126 14.54 9.38 -6.05
N TYR A 127 13.61 10.21 -5.60
CA TYR A 127 12.46 9.84 -4.77
C TYR A 127 11.20 9.83 -5.64
N PRO A 128 10.89 8.71 -6.29
CA PRO A 128 9.88 8.65 -7.33
C PRO A 128 8.48 8.97 -6.80
N PHE A 129 8.14 8.48 -5.63
CA PHE A 129 6.82 8.71 -5.03
C PHE A 129 6.65 10.16 -4.58
N CYS A 130 7.71 10.80 -4.06
CA CYS A 130 7.68 12.24 -3.77
C CYS A 130 7.45 13.06 -5.05
N ALA A 131 8.11 12.71 -6.15
CA ALA A 131 7.93 13.39 -7.43
C ALA A 131 6.49 13.25 -7.97
N ILE A 132 5.92 12.03 -7.93
CA ILE A 132 4.54 11.78 -8.36
C ILE A 132 3.54 12.58 -7.51
N LEU A 133 3.65 12.53 -6.18
CA LEU A 133 2.72 13.21 -5.29
C LEU A 133 2.83 14.74 -5.41
N LYS A 134 4.05 15.29 -5.47
CA LYS A 134 4.25 16.72 -5.70
C LYS A 134 3.66 17.20 -7.02
N PHE A 135 3.80 16.41 -8.09
CA PHE A 135 3.22 16.76 -9.37
C PHE A 135 1.68 16.73 -9.35
N LEU A 136 1.07 15.76 -8.68
CA LEU A 136 -0.38 15.71 -8.48
C LEU A 136 -0.87 16.94 -7.67
N ILE A 137 -0.16 17.30 -6.59
CA ILE A 137 -0.46 18.50 -5.80
C ILE A 137 -0.30 19.77 -6.66
N ALA A 138 0.75 19.87 -7.46
CA ALA A 138 0.99 21.00 -8.35
C ALA A 138 -0.13 21.16 -9.40
N ARG A 139 -0.62 20.07 -9.98
CA ARG A 139 -1.77 20.10 -10.91
C ARG A 139 -3.03 20.65 -10.23
N ARG A 140 -3.30 20.20 -9.00
CA ARG A 140 -4.43 20.70 -8.22
C ARG A 140 -4.31 22.20 -7.94
N GLU A 141 -3.13 22.69 -7.56
CA GLU A 141 -2.92 24.12 -7.32
C GLU A 141 -3.02 24.98 -8.58
N LEU A 142 -2.84 24.38 -9.76
CA LEU A 142 -3.12 25.02 -11.06
C LEU A 142 -4.61 25.02 -11.44
N GLY A 143 -5.47 24.43 -10.59
CA GLY A 143 -6.91 24.30 -10.87
C GLY A 143 -7.24 23.29 -11.98
N VAL A 144 -6.28 22.38 -12.31
CA VAL A 144 -6.51 21.28 -13.26
C VAL A 144 -6.73 19.98 -12.49
N GLU A 145 -7.40 19.03 -13.14
CA GLU A 145 -7.67 17.75 -12.52
C GLU A 145 -6.36 17.05 -12.09
N ALA A 146 -6.28 16.71 -10.80
CA ALA A 146 -5.09 16.10 -10.20
C ALA A 146 -5.03 14.62 -10.51
N LYS A 147 -4.78 14.28 -11.78
CA LYS A 147 -4.67 12.92 -12.29
C LYS A 147 -3.45 12.73 -13.19
N LEU A 148 -2.94 11.51 -13.24
CA LEU A 148 -1.81 11.09 -14.07
C LEU A 148 -2.07 9.71 -14.68
N SER A 149 -1.91 9.58 -15.99
CA SER A 149 -1.69 8.29 -16.63
C SER A 149 -0.25 7.83 -16.46
N LEU A 150 0.05 6.56 -16.78
CA LEU A 150 1.44 6.10 -16.83
C LEU A 150 2.27 6.91 -17.85
N ASP A 151 1.66 7.24 -18.99
CA ASP A 151 2.31 8.05 -20.03
C ASP A 151 2.63 9.47 -19.55
N ASP A 152 1.75 10.06 -18.73
CA ASP A 152 2.02 11.36 -18.11
C ASP A 152 3.22 11.29 -17.17
N ILE A 153 3.32 10.24 -16.34
CA ILE A 153 4.47 10.07 -15.45
C ILE A 153 5.76 9.97 -16.26
N PHE A 154 5.77 9.21 -17.37
CA PHE A 154 6.93 9.14 -18.25
C PHE A 154 7.27 10.50 -18.88
N LYS A 155 6.29 11.23 -19.38
CA LYS A 155 6.52 12.48 -20.13
C LYS A 155 6.85 13.67 -19.23
N TYR A 156 6.13 13.83 -18.12
CA TYR A 156 6.28 15.01 -17.26
C TYR A 156 7.33 14.81 -16.15
N ILE A 157 7.44 13.62 -15.58
CA ILE A 157 8.26 13.39 -14.40
C ILE A 157 9.59 12.74 -14.78
N ILE A 158 9.55 11.53 -15.37
CA ILE A 158 10.77 10.78 -15.70
C ILE A 158 11.53 11.48 -16.82
N GLY A 159 10.85 11.92 -17.87
CA GLY A 159 11.45 12.59 -19.03
C GLY A 159 12.09 13.93 -18.69
N ASN A 160 11.56 14.63 -17.69
CA ASN A 160 12.16 15.87 -17.16
C ASN A 160 13.20 15.62 -16.05
N ASN A 161 13.58 14.37 -15.79
CA ASN A 161 14.56 13.98 -14.78
C ASN A 161 14.22 14.48 -13.36
N CYS A 162 12.92 14.55 -13.02
CA CYS A 162 12.51 14.95 -11.68
C CYS A 162 13.01 13.96 -10.63
N THR A 163 13.58 14.49 -9.57
CA THR A 163 14.22 13.71 -8.51
C THR A 163 13.39 13.58 -7.23
N GLY A 164 12.34 14.40 -7.10
CA GLY A 164 11.55 14.53 -5.89
C GLY A 164 12.04 15.63 -4.95
N PHE A 165 13.22 16.21 -5.18
CA PHE A 165 13.74 17.36 -4.40
C PHE A 165 13.13 18.69 -4.80
N GLU A 166 12.62 18.79 -6.01
CA GLU A 166 12.09 20.02 -6.58
C GLU A 166 10.90 20.54 -5.76
N ASP A 167 10.71 21.84 -5.78
CA ASP A 167 9.56 22.50 -5.17
C ASP A 167 8.31 22.43 -6.06
N LEU A 168 7.17 22.86 -5.55
CA LEU A 168 5.93 22.86 -6.33
C LEU A 168 5.97 23.82 -7.52
N GLY A 169 6.75 24.91 -7.45
CA GLY A 169 6.93 25.84 -8.56
C GLY A 169 7.53 25.16 -9.77
N HIS A 170 8.54 24.32 -9.56
CA HIS A 170 9.13 23.49 -10.62
C HIS A 170 8.08 22.57 -11.24
N TYR A 171 7.34 21.81 -10.41
CA TYR A 171 6.33 20.88 -10.92
C TYR A 171 5.18 21.57 -11.67
N LYS A 172 4.82 22.80 -11.30
CA LYS A 172 3.82 23.62 -12.03
C LYS A 172 4.30 24.06 -13.40
N SER A 173 5.61 24.23 -13.59
CA SER A 173 6.21 24.68 -14.85
C SER A 173 6.55 23.56 -15.83
N LEU A 174 6.36 22.28 -15.44
CA LEU A 174 6.72 21.16 -16.29
C LEU A 174 5.89 21.11 -17.57
N ILE A 175 6.56 20.91 -18.67
CA ILE A 175 5.98 20.61 -19.98
C ILE A 175 6.27 19.16 -20.37
N PRO A 176 5.37 18.48 -21.09
CA PRO A 176 5.60 17.10 -21.49
C PRO A 176 6.74 17.01 -22.50
N VAL A 177 7.63 16.06 -22.29
CA VAL A 177 8.70 15.73 -23.22
C VAL A 177 8.45 14.36 -23.85
N THR A 178 8.97 14.15 -25.05
CA THR A 178 8.91 12.82 -25.67
C THR A 178 9.80 11.86 -24.88
N TYR A 179 9.23 10.76 -24.42
CA TYR A 179 9.95 9.71 -23.71
C TYR A 179 9.58 8.34 -24.30
N ASN A 180 10.60 7.60 -24.71
CA ASN A 180 10.43 6.24 -25.20
C ASN A 180 10.71 5.25 -24.05
N TYR A 181 9.76 4.41 -23.73
CA TYR A 181 9.87 3.40 -22.69
C TYR A 181 9.61 1.99 -23.24
N THR A 182 10.15 1.00 -22.57
CA THR A 182 9.92 -0.42 -22.86
C THR A 182 8.69 -0.94 -22.11
N ASP A 183 8.13 -2.07 -22.55
CA ASP A 183 7.03 -2.75 -21.84
C ASP A 183 7.42 -3.10 -20.40
N THR A 184 8.69 -3.47 -20.17
CA THR A 184 9.21 -3.75 -18.83
C THR A 184 9.15 -2.50 -17.93
N GLU A 185 9.56 -1.35 -18.44
CA GLU A 185 9.49 -0.08 -17.70
C GLU A 185 8.05 0.30 -17.40
N ARG A 186 7.16 0.16 -18.39
CA ARG A 186 5.73 0.42 -18.22
C ARG A 186 5.13 -0.49 -17.15
N ARG A 187 5.44 -1.78 -17.18
CA ARG A 187 4.97 -2.74 -16.17
C ARG A 187 5.47 -2.35 -14.78
N GLN A 188 6.77 -2.06 -14.63
CA GLN A 188 7.34 -1.68 -13.32
C GLN A 188 6.74 -0.39 -12.78
N LEU A 189 6.54 0.62 -13.62
CA LEU A 189 5.88 1.86 -13.23
C LEU A 189 4.42 1.61 -12.81
N ARG A 190 3.69 0.78 -13.56
CA ARG A 190 2.31 0.40 -13.19
C ARG A 190 2.27 -0.27 -11.82
N GLU A 191 3.20 -1.16 -11.52
CA GLU A 191 3.30 -1.83 -10.22
C GLU A 191 3.59 -0.83 -9.09
N MET A 192 4.46 0.16 -9.33
CA MET A 192 4.70 1.26 -8.39
C MET A 192 3.43 2.07 -8.11
N VAL A 193 2.69 2.42 -9.16
CA VAL A 193 1.44 3.18 -9.04
C VAL A 193 0.38 2.39 -8.27
N ILE A 194 0.23 1.09 -8.56
CA ILE A 194 -0.70 0.22 -7.82
C ILE A 194 -0.28 0.11 -6.34
N PHE A 195 1.01 0.01 -6.06
CA PHE A 195 1.49 -0.06 -4.68
C PHE A 195 1.18 1.22 -3.90
N ILE A 196 1.50 2.38 -4.45
CA ILE A 196 1.27 3.66 -3.78
C ILE A 196 -0.21 4.02 -3.68
N SER A 197 -1.06 3.51 -4.57
CA SER A 197 -2.51 3.77 -4.54
C SER A 197 -3.24 3.21 -3.31
N GLN A 198 -2.54 2.48 -2.44
CA GLN A 198 -3.05 2.09 -1.13
C GLN A 198 -3.06 3.25 -0.12
N LEU A 199 -2.40 4.39 -0.42
CA LEU A 199 -2.58 5.64 0.32
C LEU A 199 -4.02 6.13 0.23
N SER A 200 -4.59 6.51 1.35
CA SER A 200 -5.99 6.96 1.43
C SER A 200 -6.28 8.22 0.60
N VAL A 201 -5.25 9.00 0.30
CA VAL A 201 -5.35 10.22 -0.53
C VAL A 201 -5.26 9.94 -2.02
N LEU A 202 -5.02 8.69 -2.43
CA LEU A 202 -4.87 8.29 -3.82
C LEU A 202 -5.93 7.28 -4.24
N LYS A 203 -6.24 7.27 -5.53
CA LYS A 203 -7.07 6.24 -6.17
C LYS A 203 -6.59 5.97 -7.59
N VAL A 204 -6.75 4.74 -8.05
CA VAL A 204 -6.56 4.37 -9.46
C VAL A 204 -7.91 4.07 -10.07
N TYR A 205 -8.25 4.76 -11.14
CA TYR A 205 -9.48 4.57 -11.88
C TYR A 205 -9.26 4.87 -13.36
N ASP A 206 -9.84 4.06 -14.25
CA ASP A 206 -9.78 4.24 -15.71
C ASP A 206 -8.36 4.52 -16.25
N GLY A 207 -7.38 3.80 -15.73
CA GLY A 207 -5.97 3.95 -16.15
C GLY A 207 -5.24 5.18 -15.61
N PHE A 208 -5.86 5.95 -14.71
CA PHE A 208 -5.26 7.14 -14.11
C PHE A 208 -5.09 6.96 -12.60
N LEU A 209 -4.01 7.53 -12.08
CA LEU A 209 -3.80 7.80 -10.66
C LEU A 209 -4.35 9.19 -10.33
N TYR A 210 -5.25 9.28 -9.38
CA TYR A 210 -5.85 10.53 -8.91
C TYR A 210 -5.37 10.87 -7.51
N LEU A 211 -5.20 12.15 -7.23
CA LEU A 211 -5.15 12.68 -5.87
C LEU A 211 -6.57 13.14 -5.48
N ASP A 212 -7.09 12.60 -4.39
CA ASP A 212 -8.38 12.99 -3.85
C ASP A 212 -8.38 14.42 -3.30
N GLU A 213 -9.55 14.95 -3.00
CA GLU A 213 -9.66 16.23 -2.30
C GLU A 213 -9.04 16.12 -0.92
N ILE A 214 -8.05 16.95 -0.67
CA ILE A 214 -7.37 17.09 0.62
C ILE A 214 -7.49 18.54 1.09
N SER A 215 -7.54 18.78 2.40
CA SER A 215 -7.50 20.12 2.93
C SER A 215 -6.13 20.80 2.69
N ASP A 216 -6.06 22.10 2.80
CA ASP A 216 -4.78 22.81 2.76
C ASP A 216 -3.86 22.35 3.89
N GLY A 217 -4.41 22.09 5.08
CA GLY A 217 -3.64 21.53 6.19
C GLY A 217 -3.04 20.16 5.87
N ALA A 218 -3.81 19.27 5.27
CA ALA A 218 -3.32 17.95 4.82
C ALA A 218 -2.23 18.07 3.74
N LYS A 219 -2.42 18.99 2.78
CA LYS A 219 -1.41 19.28 1.77
C LYS A 219 -0.11 19.77 2.42
N ASP A 220 -0.21 20.73 3.33
CA ASP A 220 0.96 21.30 4.01
C ASP A 220 1.67 20.26 4.87
N GLU A 221 0.93 19.40 5.56
CA GLU A 221 1.49 18.27 6.31
C GLU A 221 2.22 17.29 5.38
N MET A 222 1.60 16.91 4.26
CA MET A 222 2.25 16.04 3.27
C MET A 222 3.56 16.65 2.78
N LEU A 223 3.55 17.91 2.38
CA LEU A 223 4.72 18.61 1.85
C LEU A 223 5.82 18.78 2.89
N ASN A 224 5.48 19.01 4.14
CA ASN A 224 6.44 19.29 5.19
C ASN A 224 7.01 18.05 5.85
N ASN A 225 6.23 16.97 6.00
CA ASN A 225 6.62 15.80 6.77
C ASN A 225 7.01 14.61 5.89
N PHE A 226 6.39 14.44 4.71
CA PHE A 226 6.56 13.22 3.92
C PHE A 226 7.19 13.45 2.55
N LEU A 227 7.07 14.64 1.98
CA LEU A 227 7.57 14.94 0.64
C LEU A 227 8.81 15.83 0.65
N ARG A 228 9.60 15.76 1.71
CA ARG A 228 10.90 16.45 1.85
C ARG A 228 12.03 15.44 1.85
N PRO A 229 12.53 15.03 0.68
CA PRO A 229 13.69 14.15 0.59
C PRO A 229 14.92 14.79 1.24
N GLU A 230 15.63 14.01 2.01
CA GLU A 230 16.92 14.39 2.59
C GLU A 230 18.06 13.73 1.81
N ASN A 231 19.24 14.32 1.89
CA ASN A 231 20.47 13.76 1.30
C ASN A 231 20.39 13.44 -0.20
N ARG A 232 21.07 14.25 -1.01
CA ARG A 232 21.03 14.15 -2.48
C ARG A 232 21.78 12.98 -3.08
N PHE A 233 22.78 12.44 -2.37
CA PHE A 233 23.66 11.41 -2.91
C PHE A 233 23.54 10.11 -2.13
N ALA A 234 23.58 8.99 -2.85
CA ALA A 234 23.55 7.67 -2.28
C ALA A 234 24.87 7.36 -1.51
N LYS A 235 24.78 6.51 -0.50
CA LYS A 235 25.96 6.04 0.23
C LYS A 235 26.75 5.02 -0.60
N ALA A 236 28.07 5.00 -0.43
CA ALA A 236 28.92 4.04 -1.12
C ALA A 236 28.62 2.60 -0.73
N ASP A 237 28.36 2.35 0.54
CA ASP A 237 27.96 1.04 1.04
C ASP A 237 26.48 0.80 0.90
N ARG A 238 26.10 -0.30 0.23
CA ARG A 238 24.72 -0.70 0.01
C ARG A 238 23.97 -1.01 1.30
N MET A 239 24.68 -1.52 2.31
CA MET A 239 24.06 -1.86 3.58
C MET A 239 23.73 -0.58 4.35
N GLU A 240 24.65 0.36 4.40
CA GLU A 240 24.40 1.66 5.03
C GLU A 240 23.24 2.40 4.36
N GLU A 241 23.15 2.36 3.02
CA GLU A 241 22.04 2.96 2.28
C GLU A 241 20.70 2.28 2.65
N PHE A 242 20.69 0.95 2.71
CA PHE A 242 19.49 0.21 3.09
C PHE A 242 19.08 0.46 4.55
N LEU A 243 20.04 0.49 5.48
CA LEU A 243 19.76 0.77 6.88
C LEU A 243 19.23 2.20 7.09
N GLU A 244 19.78 3.19 6.37
CA GLU A 244 19.23 4.55 6.39
C GLU A 244 17.77 4.61 5.91
N MET A 245 17.43 3.87 4.84
CA MET A 245 16.08 3.80 4.32
C MET A 245 15.09 3.13 5.27
N THR A 246 15.55 2.22 6.11
CA THR A 246 14.71 1.34 6.94
C THR A 246 14.79 1.63 8.43
N SER A 247 15.63 2.60 8.84
CA SER A 247 15.77 3.04 10.21
C SER A 247 14.55 3.83 10.67
N LEU A 248 14.12 3.59 11.90
CA LEU A 248 13.12 4.38 12.63
C LEU A 248 13.78 5.40 13.58
N SER A 249 15.06 5.76 13.35
CA SER A 249 15.78 6.73 14.18
C SER A 249 15.08 8.09 14.30
N ASP A 250 14.32 8.45 13.29
CA ASP A 250 13.36 9.53 13.33
C ASP A 250 11.98 8.92 13.56
N LYS A 251 11.24 9.42 14.53
CA LYS A 251 9.89 8.94 14.86
C LYS A 251 9.08 8.65 13.61
N ILE A 252 8.36 7.54 13.62
CA ILE A 252 7.32 7.30 12.63
C ILE A 252 6.39 8.52 12.68
N VAL A 253 6.27 9.19 11.55
CA VAL A 253 5.32 10.30 11.43
C VAL A 253 3.99 9.69 11.03
N VAL A 254 3.04 9.72 11.96
CA VAL A 254 1.67 9.29 11.68
C VAL A 254 0.93 10.47 11.06
N PRO A 255 0.30 10.30 9.88
CA PRO A 255 -0.50 11.36 9.28
C PRO A 255 -1.64 11.77 10.21
N THR A 256 -1.75 13.08 10.48
CA THR A 256 -2.79 13.63 11.36
C THR A 256 -3.97 14.21 10.59
N PHE A 257 -3.83 14.36 9.26
CA PHE A 257 -4.88 14.94 8.44
C PHE A 257 -6.05 13.96 8.23
N GLU A 258 -7.25 14.53 8.36
CA GLU A 258 -8.45 13.84 7.93
C GLU A 258 -8.65 14.03 6.43
N VAL A 259 -8.92 12.94 5.71
CA VAL A 259 -9.44 13.04 4.36
C VAL A 259 -10.90 13.45 4.47
N PHE A 260 -11.26 14.57 3.88
CA PHE A 260 -12.65 15.01 3.87
C PHE A 260 -13.52 13.97 3.18
N THR A 261 -14.28 13.26 3.99
CA THR A 261 -15.51 12.64 3.52
C THR A 261 -16.58 13.72 3.64
N SER A 262 -17.18 14.15 2.54
CA SER A 262 -18.39 14.95 2.60
C SER A 262 -19.36 14.27 3.56
N GLU A 263 -19.92 15.03 4.52
CA GLU A 263 -20.92 14.47 5.41
C GLU A 263 -22.04 13.86 4.57
N PRO A 264 -22.49 12.65 4.89
CA PRO A 264 -23.58 12.01 4.18
C PRO A 264 -24.88 12.73 4.55
N SER A 265 -25.15 13.87 3.92
CA SER A 265 -26.44 14.55 4.04
C SER A 265 -27.56 13.82 3.31
N ASP A 266 -27.22 12.93 2.38
CA ASP A 266 -28.18 12.11 1.65
C ASP A 266 -27.63 10.68 1.49
N ILE A 267 -28.53 9.73 1.60
CA ILE A 267 -28.33 8.27 1.69
C ILE A 267 -27.66 7.65 0.43
N GLU A 268 -27.18 8.46 -0.48
CA GLU A 268 -26.42 8.02 -1.64
C GLU A 268 -24.93 8.24 -1.39
N PHE A 269 -24.25 7.17 -1.02
CA PHE A 269 -22.81 7.13 -1.07
C PHE A 269 -22.38 7.17 -2.53
N ILE A 270 -22.06 8.36 -3.03
CA ILE A 270 -21.51 8.51 -4.37
C ILE A 270 -20.13 7.84 -4.35
N GLU A 271 -20.09 6.61 -4.80
CA GLU A 271 -18.91 5.80 -4.98
C GLU A 271 -18.62 5.66 -6.47
N GLY A 272 -18.36 6.68 -7.13
CA GLY A 272 -17.74 6.68 -8.44
C GLY A 272 -16.23 6.69 -8.28
N ASN A 273 -15.54 7.71 -8.40
CA ASN A 273 -14.10 7.82 -8.45
C ASN A 273 -13.36 7.87 -7.09
N ARG A 274 -14.03 8.00 -5.96
CA ARG A 274 -13.44 8.07 -4.59
C ARG A 274 -13.36 6.73 -3.86
N LYS A 275 -13.89 5.68 -4.42
CA LYS A 275 -14.26 4.45 -3.74
C LYS A 275 -13.17 3.57 -3.23
N ARG A 276 -12.08 3.42 -3.98
CA ARG A 276 -11.06 2.42 -3.64
C ARG A 276 -10.29 2.78 -2.39
N VAL A 277 -10.13 4.07 -2.14
CA VAL A 277 -9.46 4.60 -0.95
C VAL A 277 -10.41 4.67 0.24
N GLU A 278 -11.64 5.14 0.03
CA GLU A 278 -12.68 5.15 1.05
C GLU A 278 -13.08 3.75 1.51
N HIS A 279 -12.96 2.73 0.65
CA HIS A 279 -13.28 1.37 1.02
C HIS A 279 -12.33 0.79 2.07
N PHE A 280 -11.03 0.98 1.94
CA PHE A 280 -10.09 0.58 3.00
C PHE A 280 -10.30 1.38 4.30
N ARG A 281 -10.81 2.62 4.20
CA ARG A 281 -11.20 3.43 5.35
C ARG A 281 -12.59 3.13 5.87
N VAL A 282 -13.51 2.81 5.00
CA VAL A 282 -14.93 2.56 5.35
C VAL A 282 -15.11 1.23 6.07
N GLU A 283 -14.39 0.19 5.73
CA GLU A 283 -14.29 -1.00 6.60
C GLU A 283 -13.72 -0.64 7.99
N ARG A 284 -12.93 0.42 8.08
CA ARG A 284 -12.34 0.94 9.31
C ARG A 284 -13.06 2.18 9.86
N SER A 285 -13.89 2.87 9.07
CA SER A 285 -14.55 4.08 9.54
C SER A 285 -15.66 3.75 10.53
N GLY A 286 -15.57 4.35 11.71
CA GLY A 286 -16.61 4.24 12.72
C GLY A 286 -17.99 4.74 12.27
N LEU A 287 -18.07 5.54 11.19
CA LEU A 287 -19.30 6.11 10.65
C LEU A 287 -20.12 5.08 9.87
N LEU A 288 -19.51 4.30 8.97
CA LEU A 288 -20.26 3.24 8.24
C LEU A 288 -20.74 2.16 9.21
N LYS A 289 -19.88 1.78 10.17
CA LYS A 289 -20.27 0.84 11.24
C LYS A 289 -21.43 1.38 12.08
N LYS A 290 -21.40 2.67 12.44
CA LYS A 290 -22.50 3.33 13.16
C LYS A 290 -23.79 3.36 12.33
N TYR A 291 -23.69 3.66 11.04
CA TYR A 291 -24.86 3.72 10.16
C TYR A 291 -25.43 2.34 9.89
N TYR A 292 -24.60 1.36 9.55
CA TYR A 292 -25.04 -0.03 9.37
C TYR A 292 -25.69 -0.57 10.65
N LYS A 293 -25.12 -0.31 11.82
CA LYS A 293 -25.66 -0.67 13.12
C LYS A 293 -27.04 -0.01 13.37
N LYS A 294 -27.21 1.25 12.96
CA LYS A 294 -28.49 1.96 13.09
C LYS A 294 -29.60 1.32 12.25
N VAL A 295 -29.26 0.87 11.04
CA VAL A 295 -30.22 0.23 10.11
C VAL A 295 -30.38 -1.26 10.42
N ASN A 296 -29.35 -1.90 10.95
CA ASN A 296 -29.33 -3.31 11.33
C ASN A 296 -29.01 -3.44 12.85
N PRO A 297 -29.95 -3.13 13.74
CA PRO A 297 -29.70 -3.10 15.18
C PRO A 297 -29.41 -4.48 15.78
N ASN A 298 -29.89 -5.55 15.16
CA ASN A 298 -29.65 -6.92 15.60
C ASN A 298 -28.34 -7.44 14.99
N PRO A 299 -27.32 -7.79 15.80
CA PRO A 299 -26.01 -8.21 15.29
C PRO A 299 -26.02 -9.68 14.84
N VAL A 300 -26.81 -10.01 13.81
CA VAL A 300 -26.87 -11.36 13.24
C VAL A 300 -25.95 -11.45 12.03
N CYS A 301 -25.05 -12.43 12.04
CA CYS A 301 -24.13 -12.68 10.95
C CYS A 301 -24.87 -13.16 9.70
N CYS A 302 -24.73 -12.45 8.58
CA CYS A 302 -25.41 -12.80 7.32
C CYS A 302 -24.95 -14.15 6.73
N ALA A 303 -23.71 -14.59 7.03
CA ALA A 303 -23.18 -15.83 6.47
C ALA A 303 -23.55 -17.10 7.29
N CYS A 304 -23.52 -17.03 8.61
CA CYS A 304 -23.77 -18.21 9.44
C CYS A 304 -25.02 -18.11 10.32
N GLY A 305 -25.75 -17.00 10.26
CA GLY A 305 -26.97 -16.79 11.06
C GLY A 305 -26.75 -16.62 12.56
N ALA A 306 -25.50 -16.63 13.04
CA ALA A 306 -25.21 -16.53 14.46
C ALA A 306 -25.54 -15.13 14.98
N ASP A 307 -26.35 -15.08 16.04
CA ASP A 307 -26.67 -13.86 16.78
C ASP A 307 -25.53 -13.53 17.75
N MET A 308 -24.78 -12.48 17.47
CA MET A 308 -23.62 -12.10 18.26
C MET A 308 -24.00 -11.55 19.63
N SER A 309 -25.18 -10.97 19.78
CA SER A 309 -25.67 -10.51 21.09
C SER A 309 -25.93 -11.66 22.07
N LYS A 310 -26.37 -12.79 21.55
CA LYS A 310 -26.55 -14.01 22.35
C LYS A 310 -25.24 -14.73 22.61
N ARG A 311 -24.35 -14.73 21.62
CA ARG A 311 -23.07 -15.42 21.72
C ARG A 311 -22.05 -14.69 22.62
N TYR A 312 -22.12 -13.36 22.60
CA TYR A 312 -21.22 -12.49 23.36
C TYR A 312 -22.02 -11.34 24.02
N PRO A 313 -22.82 -11.65 25.07
CA PRO A 313 -23.74 -10.68 25.67
C PRO A 313 -23.08 -9.48 26.34
N TRP A 314 -21.75 -9.56 26.52
CA TRP A 314 -20.93 -8.47 27.06
C TRP A 314 -20.38 -7.51 26.01
N THR A 315 -20.71 -7.69 24.71
CA THR A 315 -20.27 -6.82 23.63
C THR A 315 -21.46 -6.04 23.06
N ASP A 316 -21.22 -4.77 22.72
CA ASP A 316 -22.30 -3.94 22.17
C ASP A 316 -22.71 -4.35 20.73
N TYR A 317 -21.75 -4.69 19.89
CA TYR A 317 -22.03 -5.04 18.49
C TYR A 317 -20.80 -5.68 17.83
N MET A 318 -20.82 -6.97 17.61
CA MET A 318 -19.66 -7.74 17.15
C MET A 318 -19.87 -8.26 15.71
N LEU A 319 -20.14 -7.34 14.78
CA LEU A 319 -20.09 -7.63 13.34
C LEU A 319 -19.07 -6.72 12.65
N ASP A 320 -18.35 -7.29 11.72
CA ASP A 320 -17.54 -6.58 10.74
C ASP A 320 -18.38 -6.32 9.50
N ILE A 321 -18.25 -5.12 8.93
CA ILE A 321 -18.92 -4.77 7.69
C ILE A 321 -18.10 -5.29 6.52
N HIS A 322 -18.70 -6.07 5.66
CA HIS A 322 -18.05 -6.68 4.51
C HIS A 322 -18.80 -6.33 3.22
N HIS A 323 -18.06 -5.97 2.18
CA HIS A 323 -18.63 -5.71 0.86
C HIS A 323 -18.84 -7.02 0.09
N LEU A 324 -20.01 -7.18 -0.51
CA LEU A 324 -20.38 -8.39 -1.26
C LEU A 324 -19.53 -8.59 -2.51
N LEU A 325 -19.12 -7.49 -3.14
CA LEU A 325 -18.15 -7.50 -4.24
C LEU A 325 -16.86 -6.85 -3.77
N PRO A 326 -15.72 -7.54 -3.85
CA PRO A 326 -14.46 -6.92 -3.52
C PRO A 326 -14.17 -5.77 -4.48
N LEU A 327 -13.90 -4.62 -3.93
CA LEU A 327 -13.60 -3.40 -4.69
C LEU A 327 -12.27 -3.47 -5.45
N SER A 328 -11.51 -4.56 -5.28
CA SER A 328 -10.34 -4.86 -6.09
C SER A 328 -10.66 -5.52 -7.45
N SER A 329 -11.91 -5.92 -7.69
CA SER A 329 -12.28 -6.44 -8.99
C SER A 329 -12.72 -5.30 -9.92
N ALA A 330 -12.15 -5.25 -11.13
CA ALA A 330 -12.52 -4.28 -12.16
C ALA A 330 -14.01 -4.34 -12.57
N VAL A 331 -14.70 -5.41 -12.19
CA VAL A 331 -16.12 -5.67 -12.48
C VAL A 331 -17.05 -4.94 -11.50
N ALA A 332 -16.57 -4.53 -10.33
CA ALA A 332 -17.42 -3.98 -9.27
C ALA A 332 -17.63 -2.45 -9.34
N ILE A 333 -17.01 -1.77 -10.28
CA ILE A 333 -17.08 -0.31 -10.39
C ILE A 333 -18.12 0.08 -11.42
N SER A 334 -19.38 -0.05 -11.05
CA SER A 334 -20.44 0.71 -11.72
C SER A 334 -20.45 2.14 -11.16
N SER A 335 -20.85 3.09 -11.97
CA SER A 335 -20.85 4.55 -11.71
C SER A 335 -21.79 5.03 -10.59
N SER A 336 -22.37 4.15 -9.81
CA SER A 336 -23.42 4.46 -8.83
C SER A 336 -23.12 3.94 -7.43
N GLY A 337 -22.24 4.52 -6.71
CA GLY A 337 -22.06 4.37 -5.26
C GLY A 337 -22.23 2.96 -4.62
N THR A 338 -21.60 2.71 -3.45
CA THR A 338 -21.95 1.56 -2.59
C THR A 338 -23.28 1.85 -1.91
N SER A 339 -24.26 1.03 -2.17
CA SER A 339 -25.51 1.05 -1.44
C SER A 339 -25.43 0.16 -0.19
N LEU A 340 -26.36 0.30 0.75
CA LEU A 340 -26.46 -0.65 1.88
C LEU A 340 -26.69 -2.09 1.41
N ALA A 341 -27.21 -2.28 0.17
CA ALA A 341 -27.38 -3.59 -0.44
C ALA A 341 -26.05 -4.26 -0.84
N ASP A 342 -24.98 -3.49 -0.98
CA ASP A 342 -23.65 -3.98 -1.37
C ASP A 342 -22.79 -4.40 -0.17
N ILE A 343 -23.28 -4.19 1.06
CA ILE A 343 -22.57 -4.50 2.30
C ILE A 343 -23.37 -5.43 3.20
N VAL A 344 -22.64 -6.27 3.94
CA VAL A 344 -23.24 -7.21 4.90
C VAL A 344 -22.46 -7.22 6.21
N GLY A 345 -23.18 -7.51 7.30
CA GLY A 345 -22.55 -7.75 8.60
C GLY A 345 -22.12 -9.20 8.75
N LEU A 346 -20.86 -9.44 8.97
CA LEU A 346 -20.30 -10.77 9.23
C LEU A 346 -19.68 -10.85 10.62
N CYS A 347 -19.83 -11.99 11.27
CA CYS A 347 -19.03 -12.22 12.47
C CYS A 347 -17.52 -12.30 12.08
N PRO A 348 -16.59 -12.02 13.01
CA PRO A 348 -15.15 -12.01 12.72
C PRO A 348 -14.63 -13.29 12.07
N SER A 349 -15.19 -14.45 12.44
CA SER A 349 -14.83 -15.74 11.85
C SER A 349 -15.29 -15.87 10.39
N CYS A 350 -16.53 -15.51 10.08
CA CYS A 350 -17.05 -15.55 8.72
C CYS A 350 -16.37 -14.48 7.85
N HIS A 351 -16.13 -13.29 8.37
CA HIS A 351 -15.40 -12.24 7.68
C HIS A 351 -14.01 -12.71 7.25
N ARG A 352 -13.27 -13.33 8.17
CA ARG A 352 -11.96 -13.93 7.86
C ARG A 352 -12.06 -15.06 6.84
N ALA A 353 -13.07 -15.93 6.94
CA ALA A 353 -13.28 -17.04 6.01
C ALA A 353 -13.60 -16.55 4.59
N VAL A 354 -14.41 -15.50 4.44
CA VAL A 354 -14.71 -14.90 3.14
C VAL A 354 -13.45 -14.32 2.49
N HIS A 355 -12.63 -13.59 3.24
CA HIS A 355 -11.37 -13.09 2.71
C HIS A 355 -10.40 -14.22 2.30
N MET A 356 -10.35 -15.32 3.06
CA MET A 356 -9.55 -16.50 2.70
C MET A 356 -10.07 -17.16 1.42
N TYR A 357 -11.37 -17.34 1.30
CA TYR A 357 -12.00 -17.89 0.11
C TYR A 357 -11.74 -17.01 -1.12
N TYR A 358 -11.87 -15.71 -0.95
CA TYR A 358 -11.66 -14.74 -2.00
C TYR A 358 -10.22 -14.73 -2.51
N ARG A 359 -9.24 -14.75 -1.61
CA ARG A 359 -7.83 -14.92 -1.97
C ARG A 359 -7.58 -16.23 -2.76
N LYS A 360 -8.26 -17.31 -2.37
CA LYS A 360 -8.15 -18.60 -3.08
C LYS A 360 -8.80 -18.54 -4.47
N TRP A 361 -9.93 -17.88 -4.58
CA TRP A 361 -10.64 -17.70 -5.85
C TRP A 361 -9.84 -16.83 -6.84
N LEU A 362 -9.32 -15.70 -6.40
CA LEU A 362 -8.46 -14.84 -7.21
C LEU A 362 -7.25 -15.60 -7.74
N ARG A 363 -6.62 -16.45 -6.94
CA ARG A 363 -5.50 -17.29 -7.36
C ARG A 363 -5.86 -18.31 -8.45
N ALA A 364 -7.04 -18.89 -8.37
CA ALA A 364 -7.52 -19.87 -9.34
C ALA A 364 -7.89 -19.22 -10.68
N ASN A 365 -8.17 -17.91 -10.69
CA ASN A 365 -8.63 -17.16 -11.86
C ASN A 365 -7.64 -16.07 -12.31
N GLU A 366 -6.38 -16.16 -11.91
CA GLU A 366 -5.31 -15.17 -12.20
C GLU A 366 -5.01 -14.93 -13.69
N GLN A 367 -5.65 -15.63 -14.60
CA GLN A 367 -5.46 -15.44 -16.05
C GLN A 367 -6.48 -14.49 -16.71
N ALA A 368 -7.46 -13.98 -15.99
CA ALA A 368 -8.59 -13.33 -16.63
C ALA A 368 -8.63 -11.78 -16.47
N ASP A 369 -7.97 -11.16 -15.47
CA ASP A 369 -8.22 -9.74 -15.19
C ASP A 369 -7.00 -8.97 -14.66
N PHE A 370 -5.97 -8.88 -15.47
CA PHE A 370 -4.99 -7.79 -15.33
C PHE A 370 -4.41 -7.38 -16.67
#